data_7742f2a25929db1dee68bf9b49781782
#
_entry.id   7742f2a25929db1dee68bf9b49781782
#
_cell.length_a   1.000
_cell.length_b   1.000
_cell.length_c   1.000
_cell.angle_alpha   90.00
_cell.angle_beta   90.00
_cell.angle_gamma   90.00
#
_symmetry.space_group_name_H-M   'P 1'
#
loop_
_entity.id
_entity.type
_entity.pdbx_description
1 polymer ?
#
loop_
_entity_poly.entity_id
_entity_poly.type
_entity_poly.pdbx_seq_one_letter_code
_entity_poly.pdbx_strand_id
1 'polypeptide(L)'
;MSPKPDFFIVGAPKCGTTALFRYVTAHPAVFTPESKEPNYFCTDLPRYGHVATLADYEALFSGARGGALTGEASVLYLYSQVAVAHIVAHNAAAKMIAILRDPVEAARSMHAFQWGYELEDVSDFEQAWRLQEPRRGGQHLPSRWPFPDHLQYGALYRYAPQVRRLLAQVPRTQCQFLIFEEFFADPLREFARVLEFLGLTPDPTSGCSRW
;
A
#
# COMPACT_ATOMS: atom_id res chain seq x y z
N MET A 1 4.67 17.38 -19.63
CA MET A 1 3.70 16.54 -18.92
C MET A 1 4.47 15.89 -17.80
N SER A 2 3.99 15.96 -16.57
CA SER A 2 4.58 15.20 -15.45
C SER A 2 4.52 13.70 -15.75
N PRO A 3 5.54 12.91 -15.37
CA PRO A 3 5.52 11.48 -15.59
C PRO A 3 4.38 10.85 -14.78
N LYS A 4 3.65 9.92 -15.41
CA LYS A 4 2.66 9.10 -14.72
C LYS A 4 3.40 7.99 -13.97
N PRO A 5 3.01 7.64 -12.74
CA PRO A 5 3.67 6.55 -12.02
C PRO A 5 3.66 5.24 -12.81
N ASP A 6 4.84 4.61 -12.90
CA ASP A 6 5.06 3.33 -13.57
C ASP A 6 4.70 2.15 -12.68
N PHE A 7 4.79 2.31 -11.36
CA PHE A 7 4.43 1.26 -10.40
C PHE A 7 3.74 1.81 -9.15
N PHE A 8 2.97 0.94 -8.52
CA PHE A 8 2.23 1.20 -7.29
C PHE A 8 2.43 0.05 -6.30
N ILE A 9 2.80 0.37 -5.05
CA ILE A 9 2.70 -0.57 -3.93
C ILE A 9 1.28 -0.38 -3.35
N VAL A 10 0.37 -1.27 -3.76
CA VAL A 10 -1.08 -1.11 -3.53
C VAL A 10 -1.56 -1.62 -2.16
N GLY A 11 -0.72 -2.33 -1.43
CA GLY A 11 -1.12 -2.91 -0.14
C GLY A 11 -0.20 -4.06 0.30
N ALA A 12 -0.55 -4.69 1.40
CA ALA A 12 -1.63 -4.33 2.31
C ALA A 12 -1.08 -3.58 3.55
N PRO A 13 -1.93 -2.89 4.30
CA PRO A 13 -1.50 -2.22 5.54
C PRO A 13 -0.86 -3.22 6.50
N LYS A 14 0.17 -2.80 7.26
CA LYS A 14 0.89 -3.62 8.27
C LYS A 14 1.56 -4.90 7.72
N CYS A 15 1.76 -4.97 6.40
CA CYS A 15 2.39 -6.11 5.72
C CYS A 15 3.83 -5.79 5.26
N GLY A 16 4.51 -4.79 5.82
CA GLY A 16 5.91 -4.48 5.44
C GLY A 16 6.07 -3.54 4.25
N THR A 17 5.00 -2.93 3.75
CA THR A 17 5.03 -1.99 2.61
C THR A 17 6.00 -0.83 2.80
N THR A 18 6.23 -0.38 4.04
CA THR A 18 7.19 0.72 4.33
C THR A 18 8.63 0.27 4.12
N ALA A 19 8.98 -0.95 4.51
CA ALA A 19 10.31 -1.52 4.26
C ALA A 19 10.54 -1.68 2.74
N LEU A 20 9.58 -2.30 2.05
CA LEU A 20 9.63 -2.46 0.59
C LEU A 20 9.76 -1.10 -0.12
N PHE A 21 8.97 -0.11 0.27
CA PHE A 21 9.02 1.23 -0.32
C PHE A 21 10.40 1.86 -0.13
N ARG A 22 10.99 1.77 1.07
CA ARG A 22 12.34 2.28 1.34
C ARG A 22 13.41 1.59 0.46
N TYR A 23 13.32 0.28 0.28
CA TYR A 23 14.25 -0.45 -0.59
C TYR A 23 14.15 0.01 -2.04
N VAL A 24 12.92 0.13 -2.56
CA VAL A 24 12.70 0.57 -3.94
C VAL A 24 13.14 2.02 -4.13
N THR A 25 12.82 2.91 -3.18
CA THR A 25 13.22 4.34 -3.22
C THR A 25 14.74 4.54 -3.16
N ALA A 26 15.46 3.62 -2.51
CA ALA A 26 16.92 3.69 -2.42
C ALA A 26 17.63 3.37 -3.76
N HIS A 27 16.92 2.83 -4.74
CA HIS A 27 17.49 2.51 -6.04
C HIS A 27 17.67 3.78 -6.89
N PRO A 28 18.89 4.06 -7.45
CA PRO A 28 19.20 5.34 -8.11
C PRO A 28 18.39 5.62 -9.38
N ALA A 29 17.84 4.58 -10.01
CA ALA A 29 16.98 4.72 -11.19
C ALA A 29 15.49 4.90 -10.83
N VAL A 30 15.14 4.99 -9.55
CA VAL A 30 13.75 5.14 -9.09
C VAL A 30 13.53 6.53 -8.52
N PHE A 31 12.37 7.09 -8.81
CA PHE A 31 11.86 8.29 -8.18
C PHE A 31 10.52 8.01 -7.50
N THR A 32 10.40 8.43 -6.26
CA THR A 32 9.15 8.39 -5.50
C THR A 32 8.92 9.73 -4.82
N PRO A 33 7.66 10.15 -4.60
CA PRO A 33 7.37 11.31 -3.78
C PRO A 33 7.93 11.16 -2.36
N GLU A 34 8.32 12.27 -1.73
CA GLU A 34 8.75 12.30 -0.32
C GLU A 34 7.63 11.82 0.61
N SER A 35 6.41 12.26 0.34
CA SER A 35 5.23 11.85 1.10
C SER A 35 4.70 10.52 0.57
N LYS A 36 4.74 9.50 1.42
CA LYS A 36 4.08 8.22 1.20
C LYS A 36 2.56 8.38 1.39
N GLU A 37 1.81 7.54 0.71
CA GLU A 37 0.35 7.43 0.81
C GLU A 37 -0.42 8.70 0.37
N PRO A 38 -0.21 9.18 -0.86
CA PRO A 38 -1.05 10.25 -1.40
C PRO A 38 -2.52 9.86 -1.45
N ASN A 39 -2.84 8.56 -1.54
CA ASN A 39 -4.19 7.98 -1.52
C ASN A 39 -5.16 8.61 -2.54
N TYR A 40 -4.65 9.17 -3.63
CA TYR A 40 -5.43 9.93 -4.62
C TYR A 40 -6.50 9.09 -5.30
N PHE A 41 -6.20 7.82 -5.63
CA PHE A 41 -7.11 6.97 -6.42
C PHE A 41 -8.19 6.26 -5.59
N CYS A 42 -8.11 6.21 -4.27
CA CYS A 42 -9.14 5.59 -3.43
C CYS A 42 -10.27 6.58 -3.06
N THR A 43 -10.99 7.07 -4.06
CA THR A 43 -12.05 8.08 -3.91
C THR A 43 -13.27 7.59 -3.13
N ASP A 44 -13.44 6.28 -2.99
CA ASP A 44 -14.40 5.63 -2.09
C ASP A 44 -13.98 5.69 -0.62
N LEU A 45 -12.74 6.10 -0.34
CA LEU A 45 -12.17 6.29 0.99
C LEU A 45 -11.75 7.76 1.19
N PRO A 46 -12.64 8.74 1.11
CA PRO A 46 -12.27 10.15 0.98
C PRO A 46 -11.52 10.73 2.19
N ARG A 47 -11.62 10.08 3.35
CA ARG A 47 -10.93 10.52 4.58
C ARG A 47 -9.44 10.24 4.56
N TYR A 48 -8.97 9.37 3.65
CA TYR A 48 -7.56 9.01 3.54
C TYR A 48 -6.80 9.83 2.50
N GLY A 49 -7.51 10.53 1.61
CA GLY A 49 -6.91 11.32 0.55
C GLY A 49 -6.27 12.59 1.10
N HIS A 50 -4.98 12.77 0.82
CA HIS A 50 -4.25 14.00 1.12
C HIS A 50 -4.09 14.90 -0.11
N VAL A 51 -4.35 14.35 -1.30
CA VAL A 51 -4.20 15.03 -2.58
C VAL A 51 -5.58 15.14 -3.23
N ALA A 52 -6.02 16.37 -3.50
CA ALA A 52 -7.39 16.62 -3.92
C ALA A 52 -7.58 16.61 -5.44
N THR A 53 -6.59 17.02 -6.21
CA THR A 53 -6.70 17.15 -7.67
C THR A 53 -5.68 16.30 -8.40
N LEU A 54 -5.97 15.96 -9.67
CA LEU A 54 -5.01 15.27 -10.53
C LEU A 54 -3.73 16.08 -10.74
N ALA A 55 -3.86 17.39 -10.85
CA ALA A 55 -2.71 18.28 -11.02
C ALA A 55 -1.77 18.23 -9.80
N ASP A 56 -2.33 18.26 -8.57
CA ASP A 56 -1.54 18.13 -7.34
C ASP A 56 -0.90 16.74 -7.24
N TYR A 57 -1.62 15.69 -7.65
CA TYR A 57 -1.08 14.34 -7.68
C TYR A 57 0.08 14.21 -8.66
N GLU A 58 -0.07 14.68 -9.88
CA GLU A 58 0.99 14.65 -10.89
C GLU A 58 2.17 15.54 -10.50
N ALA A 59 1.94 16.64 -9.78
CA ALA A 59 3.00 17.52 -9.27
C ALA A 59 3.95 16.81 -8.29
N LEU A 60 3.50 15.76 -7.60
CA LEU A 60 4.34 14.92 -6.73
C LEU A 60 5.52 14.29 -7.49
N PHE A 61 5.38 14.09 -8.79
CA PHE A 61 6.39 13.44 -9.65
C PHE A 61 7.20 14.45 -10.48
N SER A 62 7.00 15.75 -10.30
CA SER A 62 7.67 16.80 -11.09
C SER A 62 9.19 16.82 -10.93
N GLY A 63 9.71 16.32 -9.80
CA GLY A 63 11.15 16.18 -9.54
C GLY A 63 11.82 14.96 -10.20
N ALA A 64 11.06 14.11 -10.89
CA ALA A 64 11.60 12.91 -11.52
C ALA A 64 12.54 13.29 -12.67
N ARG A 65 13.75 12.72 -12.67
CA ARG A 65 14.71 12.90 -13.78
C ARG A 65 14.23 12.08 -14.99
N GLY A 66 14.53 12.58 -16.19
CA GLY A 66 14.18 11.86 -17.41
C GLY A 66 14.76 10.44 -17.41
N GLY A 67 13.90 9.45 -17.67
CA GLY A 67 14.26 8.03 -17.65
C GLY A 67 14.21 7.36 -16.27
N ALA A 68 13.94 8.09 -15.19
CA ALA A 68 13.70 7.46 -13.89
C ALA A 68 12.36 6.72 -13.88
N LEU A 69 12.34 5.51 -13.32
CA LEU A 69 11.11 4.79 -13.03
C LEU A 69 10.38 5.47 -11.87
N THR A 70 9.14 5.84 -12.07
CA THR A 70 8.37 6.57 -11.07
C THR A 70 7.34 5.68 -10.37
N GLY A 71 7.15 5.88 -9.07
CA GLY A 71 6.15 5.10 -8.34
C GLY A 71 5.75 5.67 -7.00
N GLU A 72 4.73 5.07 -6.41
CA GLU A 72 4.23 5.43 -5.08
C GLU A 72 3.74 4.24 -4.28
N ALA A 73 3.44 4.45 -3.00
CA ALA A 73 2.87 3.44 -2.12
C ALA A 73 1.68 4.01 -1.34
N SER A 74 0.49 3.57 -1.72
CA SER A 74 -0.77 3.82 -1.01
C SER A 74 -1.42 2.50 -0.65
N VAL A 75 -1.27 2.10 0.61
CA VAL A 75 -1.53 0.73 1.06
C VAL A 75 -3.01 0.34 1.09
N LEU A 76 -3.90 1.29 0.94
CA LEU A 76 -5.35 1.07 0.88
C LEU A 76 -5.88 0.87 -0.54
N TYR A 77 -5.07 1.02 -1.59
CA TYR A 77 -5.54 0.82 -2.97
C TYR A 77 -6.04 -0.60 -3.23
N LEU A 78 -5.42 -1.60 -2.61
CA LEU A 78 -5.89 -2.99 -2.72
C LEU A 78 -7.25 -3.19 -2.04
N TYR A 79 -7.50 -2.51 -0.91
CA TYR A 79 -8.76 -2.55 -0.17
C TYR A 79 -9.87 -1.76 -0.87
N SER A 80 -9.57 -0.58 -1.42
CA SER A 80 -10.50 0.27 -2.16
C SER A 80 -11.22 -0.49 -3.28
N GLN A 81 -12.49 -0.20 -3.49
CA GLN A 81 -13.29 -0.82 -4.55
C GLN A 81 -13.02 -0.19 -5.93
N VAL A 82 -12.47 1.03 -5.96
CA VAL A 82 -12.34 1.84 -7.19
C VAL A 82 -10.90 2.17 -7.57
N ALA A 83 -9.96 2.15 -6.61
CA ALA A 83 -8.60 2.65 -6.83
C ALA A 83 -7.89 1.97 -8.00
N VAL A 84 -7.98 0.64 -8.12
CA VAL A 84 -7.34 -0.11 -9.21
C VAL A 84 -7.87 0.34 -10.58
N ALA A 85 -9.20 0.51 -10.71
CA ALA A 85 -9.81 1.00 -11.94
C ALA A 85 -9.32 2.41 -12.31
N HIS A 86 -9.22 3.30 -11.34
CA HIS A 86 -8.72 4.66 -11.54
C HIS A 86 -7.24 4.68 -11.92
N ILE A 87 -6.40 3.84 -11.30
CA ILE A 87 -4.99 3.70 -11.67
C ILE A 87 -4.86 3.20 -13.12
N VAL A 88 -5.59 2.16 -13.50
CA VAL A 88 -5.58 1.62 -14.87
C VAL A 88 -6.04 2.67 -15.89
N ALA A 89 -7.07 3.45 -15.57
CA ALA A 89 -7.53 4.54 -16.42
C ALA A 89 -6.47 5.66 -16.55
N HIS A 90 -5.68 5.91 -15.49
CA HIS A 90 -4.61 6.89 -15.50
C HIS A 90 -3.37 6.38 -16.25
N ASN A 91 -2.93 5.14 -15.96
CA ASN A 91 -1.82 4.47 -16.64
C ASN A 91 -2.09 2.97 -16.77
N ALA A 92 -2.54 2.52 -17.94
CA ALA A 92 -2.82 1.11 -18.22
C ALA A 92 -1.58 0.19 -18.21
N ALA A 93 -0.37 0.76 -18.32
CA ALA A 93 0.90 0.03 -18.24
C ALA A 93 1.46 -0.08 -16.83
N ALA A 94 0.81 0.54 -15.84
CA ALA A 94 1.30 0.56 -14.47
C ALA A 94 1.44 -0.85 -13.86
N LYS A 95 2.55 -1.06 -13.14
CA LYS A 95 2.82 -2.29 -12.41
C LYS A 95 2.29 -2.20 -10.97
N MET A 96 1.65 -3.26 -10.50
CA MET A 96 1.06 -3.34 -9.16
C MET A 96 1.85 -4.30 -8.28
N ILE A 97 2.26 -3.84 -7.12
CA ILE A 97 2.97 -4.66 -6.13
C ILE A 97 2.11 -4.75 -4.87
N ALA A 98 1.82 -5.95 -4.42
CA ALA A 98 1.14 -6.20 -3.16
C ALA A 98 2.00 -7.12 -2.30
N ILE A 99 2.22 -6.75 -1.04
CA ILE A 99 2.81 -7.60 -0.03
C ILE A 99 1.71 -7.98 0.97
N LEU A 100 1.52 -9.26 1.16
CA LEU A 100 0.48 -9.85 2.00
C LEU A 100 1.12 -10.57 3.18
N ARG A 101 0.44 -10.61 4.30
CA ARG A 101 0.87 -11.23 5.53
C ARG A 101 -0.21 -12.19 6.02
N ASP A 102 0.12 -13.12 6.93
CA ASP A 102 -0.94 -13.83 7.65
C ASP A 102 -2.03 -12.84 8.10
N PRO A 103 -3.29 -13.06 7.70
CA PRO A 103 -4.35 -12.06 7.93
C PRO A 103 -4.65 -11.82 9.40
N VAL A 104 -4.45 -12.80 10.27
CA VAL A 104 -4.65 -12.65 11.73
C VAL A 104 -3.53 -11.82 12.31
N GLU A 105 -2.28 -12.09 11.92
CA GLU A 105 -1.12 -11.34 12.37
C GLU A 105 -1.12 -9.90 11.85
N ALA A 106 -1.58 -9.69 10.63
CA ALA A 106 -1.76 -8.34 10.07
C ALA A 106 -2.85 -7.55 10.83
N ALA A 107 -3.97 -8.20 11.16
CA ALA A 107 -5.06 -7.62 11.93
C ALA A 107 -4.60 -7.25 13.36
N ARG A 108 -3.89 -8.14 14.04
CA ARG A 108 -3.29 -7.86 15.35
C ARG A 108 -2.30 -6.69 15.29
N SER A 109 -1.46 -6.66 14.27
CA SER A 109 -0.51 -5.57 14.04
C SER A 109 -1.20 -4.23 13.76
N MET A 110 -2.35 -4.24 13.07
CA MET A 110 -3.15 -3.04 12.86
C MET A 110 -3.76 -2.56 14.17
N HIS A 111 -4.36 -3.46 14.94
CA HIS A 111 -4.93 -3.12 16.24
C HIS A 111 -3.86 -2.53 17.18
N ALA A 112 -2.70 -3.18 17.32
CA ALA A 112 -1.59 -2.68 18.14
C ALA A 112 -1.10 -1.29 17.67
N PHE A 113 -1.06 -1.07 16.36
CA PHE A 113 -0.71 0.24 15.79
C PHE A 113 -1.75 1.30 16.16
N GLN A 114 -3.04 1.00 15.97
CA GLN A 114 -4.11 1.94 16.31
C GLN A 114 -4.15 2.23 17.82
N TRP A 115 -3.99 1.22 18.66
CA TRP A 115 -3.89 1.39 20.10
C TRP A 115 -2.71 2.27 20.50
N GLY A 116 -1.53 2.03 19.94
CA GLY A 116 -0.31 2.78 20.22
C GLY A 116 -0.38 4.27 19.83
N TYR A 117 -1.24 4.63 18.89
CA TYR A 117 -1.49 6.00 18.47
C TYR A 117 -2.78 6.60 19.06
N GLU A 118 -3.38 5.94 20.03
CA GLU A 118 -4.65 6.35 20.67
C GLU A 118 -5.81 6.49 19.68
N LEU A 119 -5.77 5.71 18.61
CA LEU A 119 -6.77 5.67 17.53
C LEU A 119 -7.71 4.45 17.67
N GLU A 120 -7.46 3.61 18.64
CA GLU A 120 -8.31 2.53 19.15
C GLU A 120 -8.40 2.71 20.65
N ASP A 121 -9.58 2.57 21.22
CA ASP A 121 -9.85 2.75 22.66
C ASP A 121 -10.06 1.43 23.41
N VAL A 122 -10.09 0.31 22.68
CA VAL A 122 -10.22 -1.04 23.20
C VAL A 122 -8.87 -1.75 23.13
N SER A 123 -8.22 -2.01 24.26
CA SER A 123 -6.89 -2.61 24.35
C SER A 123 -6.86 -4.10 24.00
N ASP A 124 -7.97 -4.82 24.22
CA ASP A 124 -8.08 -6.23 23.92
C ASP A 124 -8.51 -6.43 22.45
N PHE A 125 -7.68 -7.16 21.70
CA PHE A 125 -7.92 -7.38 20.28
C PHE A 125 -9.21 -8.16 20.00
N GLU A 126 -9.59 -9.14 20.83
CA GLU A 126 -10.81 -9.92 20.59
C GLU A 126 -12.06 -9.08 20.84
N GLN A 127 -12.04 -8.19 21.83
CA GLN A 127 -13.11 -7.23 22.04
C GLN A 127 -13.20 -6.24 20.88
N ALA A 128 -12.08 -5.65 20.46
CA ALA A 128 -12.02 -4.76 19.29
C ALA A 128 -12.51 -5.46 18.02
N TRP A 129 -12.15 -6.72 17.82
CA TRP A 129 -12.63 -7.56 16.71
C TRP A 129 -14.15 -7.73 16.72
N ARG A 130 -14.78 -7.94 17.88
CA ARG A 130 -16.24 -8.08 18.01
C ARG A 130 -17.00 -6.78 17.75
N LEU A 131 -16.32 -5.63 17.88
CA LEU A 131 -16.93 -4.32 17.63
C LEU A 131 -16.98 -3.91 16.16
N GLN A 132 -16.42 -4.68 15.24
CA GLN A 132 -16.36 -4.30 13.82
C GLN A 132 -17.76 -4.01 13.23
N GLU A 133 -18.75 -4.86 13.49
CA GLU A 133 -20.11 -4.68 12.96
C GLU A 133 -20.81 -3.45 13.56
N PRO A 134 -20.87 -3.24 14.89
CA PRO A 134 -21.35 -1.99 15.47
C PRO A 134 -20.62 -0.75 14.93
N ARG A 135 -19.29 -0.82 14.77
CA ARG A 135 -18.45 0.27 14.24
C ARG A 135 -18.76 0.59 12.78
N ARG A 136 -19.09 -0.40 11.97
CA ARG A 136 -19.54 -0.18 10.59
C ARG A 136 -20.84 0.64 10.55
N GLY A 137 -21.71 0.44 11.54
CA GLY A 137 -22.92 1.23 11.76
C GLY A 137 -22.67 2.59 12.46
N GLY A 138 -21.42 2.98 12.70
CA GLY A 138 -21.06 4.25 13.34
C GLY A 138 -21.15 4.24 14.87
N GLN A 139 -21.34 3.07 15.50
CA GLN A 139 -21.39 2.90 16.95
C GLN A 139 -20.00 2.53 17.50
N HIS A 140 -19.76 2.84 18.77
CA HIS A 140 -18.49 2.49 19.45
C HIS A 140 -17.23 2.91 18.69
N LEU A 141 -17.29 4.05 17.98
CA LEU A 141 -16.10 4.62 17.34
C LEU A 141 -15.29 5.41 18.39
N PRO A 142 -13.97 5.24 18.42
CA PRO A 142 -13.10 6.05 19.24
C PRO A 142 -13.28 7.54 18.94
N SER A 143 -13.22 8.40 19.96
CA SER A 143 -13.53 9.84 19.84
C SER A 143 -12.57 10.60 18.92
N ARG A 144 -11.36 10.10 18.73
CA ARG A 144 -10.30 10.72 17.91
C ARG A 144 -10.14 10.09 16.52
N TRP A 145 -11.05 9.18 16.13
CA TRP A 145 -10.79 8.39 14.94
C TRP A 145 -11.52 8.88 13.68
N PRO A 146 -10.80 9.43 12.68
CA PRO A 146 -11.40 9.84 11.42
C PRO A 146 -11.54 8.70 10.39
N PHE A 147 -10.98 7.50 10.64
CA PHE A 147 -10.83 6.44 9.65
C PHE A 147 -11.45 5.11 10.09
N PRO A 148 -12.78 4.95 10.04
CA PRO A 148 -13.48 3.76 10.56
C PRO A 148 -13.08 2.46 9.84
N ASP A 149 -12.61 2.54 8.59
CA ASP A 149 -12.17 1.37 7.83
C ASP A 149 -10.97 0.65 8.46
N HIS A 150 -10.06 1.36 9.13
CA HIS A 150 -8.93 0.75 9.84
C HIS A 150 -9.37 -0.11 11.04
N LEU A 151 -10.56 0.12 11.57
CA LEU A 151 -11.16 -0.67 12.65
C LEU A 151 -11.96 -1.88 12.10
N GLN A 152 -12.03 -2.02 10.76
CA GLN A 152 -12.66 -3.15 10.09
C GLN A 152 -11.62 -4.24 9.77
N TYR A 153 -10.99 -4.78 10.82
CA TYR A 153 -9.86 -5.70 10.71
C TYR A 153 -10.12 -6.89 9.77
N GLY A 154 -11.30 -7.52 9.87
CA GLY A 154 -11.66 -8.65 9.01
C GLY A 154 -11.85 -8.25 7.54
N ALA A 155 -12.34 -7.05 7.27
CA ALA A 155 -12.52 -6.56 5.91
C ALA A 155 -11.19 -6.18 5.27
N LEU A 156 -10.31 -5.48 6.01
CA LEU A 156 -8.98 -5.08 5.55
C LEU A 156 -8.11 -6.27 5.10
N TYR A 157 -8.21 -7.40 5.81
CA TYR A 157 -7.34 -8.56 5.58
C TYR A 157 -8.05 -9.75 4.90
N ARG A 158 -9.25 -9.52 4.35
CA ARG A 158 -9.90 -10.46 3.45
C ARG A 158 -9.31 -10.33 2.03
N TYR A 159 -8.09 -10.81 1.84
CA TYR A 159 -7.33 -10.61 0.61
C TYR A 159 -7.96 -11.22 -0.65
N ALA A 160 -8.61 -12.38 -0.54
CA ALA A 160 -9.09 -13.11 -1.72
C ALA A 160 -10.00 -12.29 -2.64
N PRO A 161 -11.06 -11.58 -2.18
CA PRO A 161 -11.84 -10.71 -3.05
C PRO A 161 -11.06 -9.51 -3.57
N GLN A 162 -10.11 -8.95 -2.79
CA GLN A 162 -9.28 -7.82 -3.17
C GLN A 162 -8.34 -8.20 -4.32
N VAL A 163 -7.64 -9.33 -4.19
CA VAL A 163 -6.73 -9.87 -5.22
C VAL A 163 -7.51 -10.26 -6.49
N ARG A 164 -8.69 -10.89 -6.35
CA ARG A 164 -9.55 -11.18 -7.51
C ARG A 164 -9.94 -9.91 -8.26
N ARG A 165 -10.31 -8.85 -7.55
CA ARG A 165 -10.65 -7.54 -8.14
C ARG A 165 -9.47 -6.92 -8.87
N LEU A 166 -8.27 -6.99 -8.29
CA LEU A 166 -7.04 -6.53 -8.93
C LEU A 166 -6.78 -7.31 -10.23
N LEU A 167 -6.78 -8.64 -10.17
CA LEU A 167 -6.48 -9.51 -11.33
C LEU A 167 -7.58 -9.50 -12.40
N ALA A 168 -8.78 -9.06 -12.08
CA ALA A 168 -9.84 -8.85 -13.07
C ALA A 168 -9.62 -7.60 -13.94
N GLN A 169 -8.74 -6.68 -13.50
CA GLN A 169 -8.53 -5.38 -14.14
C GLN A 169 -7.11 -5.20 -14.66
N VAL A 170 -6.14 -5.93 -14.08
CA VAL A 170 -4.72 -5.80 -14.39
C VAL A 170 -4.16 -7.15 -14.81
N PRO A 171 -3.47 -7.25 -15.96
CA PRO A 171 -2.83 -8.48 -16.39
C PRO A 171 -1.89 -9.06 -15.31
N ARG A 172 -1.87 -10.38 -15.16
CA ARG A 172 -1.03 -11.05 -14.15
C ARG A 172 0.45 -10.69 -14.28
N THR A 173 0.91 -10.41 -15.49
CA THR A 173 2.29 -9.98 -15.80
C THR A 173 2.63 -8.58 -15.28
N GLN A 174 1.62 -7.77 -14.97
CA GLN A 174 1.78 -6.45 -14.35
C GLN A 174 1.55 -6.48 -12.84
N CYS A 175 1.38 -7.67 -12.24
CA CYS A 175 1.15 -7.82 -10.80
C CYS A 175 2.26 -8.66 -10.14
N GLN A 176 2.89 -8.11 -9.11
CA GLN A 176 3.82 -8.83 -8.23
C GLN A 176 3.20 -8.99 -6.85
N PHE A 177 3.15 -10.23 -6.37
CA PHE A 177 2.73 -10.55 -5.01
C PHE A 177 3.92 -11.05 -4.21
N LEU A 178 4.08 -10.50 -3.02
CA LEU A 178 5.07 -10.90 -2.03
C LEU A 178 4.35 -11.42 -0.79
N ILE A 179 4.98 -12.37 -0.10
CA ILE A 179 4.53 -12.84 1.20
C ILE A 179 5.45 -12.23 2.26
N PHE A 180 4.87 -11.59 3.26
CA PHE A 180 5.60 -10.91 4.34
C PHE A 180 6.63 -11.80 5.00
N GLU A 181 6.24 -13.02 5.33
CA GLU A 181 7.08 -14.00 6.02
C GLU A 181 8.29 -14.39 5.16
N GLU A 182 8.10 -14.56 3.85
CA GLU A 182 9.19 -14.85 2.90
C GLU A 182 10.10 -13.62 2.70
N PHE A 183 9.49 -12.45 2.56
CA PHE A 183 10.23 -11.19 2.39
C PHE A 183 11.14 -10.88 3.58
N PHE A 184 10.70 -11.15 4.81
CA PHE A 184 11.52 -10.92 6.00
C PHE A 184 12.46 -12.09 6.34
N ALA A 185 12.22 -13.28 5.80
CA ALA A 185 13.16 -14.41 5.90
C ALA A 185 14.37 -14.23 4.98
N ASP A 186 14.17 -13.69 3.77
CA ASP A 186 15.26 -13.42 2.81
C ASP A 186 14.96 -12.12 2.02
N PRO A 187 15.20 -10.95 2.64
CA PRO A 187 14.87 -9.67 2.05
C PRO A 187 15.61 -9.40 0.74
N LEU A 188 16.85 -9.88 0.60
CA LEU A 188 17.66 -9.64 -0.60
C LEU A 188 17.11 -10.39 -1.80
N ARG A 189 16.74 -11.65 -1.60
CA ARG A 189 16.14 -12.48 -2.65
C ARG A 189 14.79 -11.90 -3.10
N GLU A 190 13.94 -11.58 -2.17
CA GLU A 190 12.61 -11.07 -2.50
C GLU A 190 12.67 -9.66 -3.12
N PHE A 191 13.61 -8.83 -2.69
CA PHE A 191 13.83 -7.54 -3.31
C PHE A 191 14.41 -7.68 -4.74
N ALA A 192 15.31 -8.62 -4.99
CA ALA A 192 15.80 -8.91 -6.34
C ALA A 192 14.65 -9.27 -7.30
N ARG A 193 13.66 -10.06 -6.84
CA ARG A 193 12.45 -10.36 -7.61
C ARG A 193 11.60 -9.11 -7.93
N VAL A 194 11.57 -8.16 -7.00
CA VAL A 194 10.89 -6.88 -7.23
C VAL A 194 11.62 -6.05 -8.27
N LEU A 195 12.95 -5.98 -8.20
CA LEU A 195 13.76 -5.27 -9.20
C LEU A 195 13.60 -5.89 -10.60
N GLU A 196 13.68 -7.21 -10.70
CA GLU A 196 13.43 -7.93 -11.97
C GLU A 196 12.02 -7.60 -12.52
N PHE A 197 11.01 -7.67 -11.67
CA PHE A 197 9.64 -7.32 -12.05
C PHE A 197 9.54 -5.86 -12.53
N LEU A 198 10.22 -4.94 -11.91
CA LEU A 198 10.26 -3.54 -12.32
C LEU A 198 11.11 -3.30 -13.57
N GLY A 199 11.95 -4.24 -13.96
CA GLY A 199 12.90 -4.11 -15.07
C GLY A 199 14.17 -3.35 -14.67
N LEU A 200 14.52 -3.41 -13.39
CA LEU A 200 15.72 -2.80 -12.82
C LEU A 200 16.81 -3.84 -12.58
N THR A 201 18.04 -3.44 -12.76
CA THR A 201 19.20 -4.26 -12.37
C THR A 201 19.55 -4.04 -10.90
N PRO A 202 19.95 -5.08 -10.15
CA PRO A 202 20.42 -4.88 -8.80
C PRO A 202 21.60 -3.89 -8.76
N ASP A 203 21.48 -2.87 -7.91
CA ASP A 203 22.57 -1.91 -7.68
C ASP A 203 23.24 -2.23 -6.34
N PRO A 204 24.54 -2.62 -6.35
CA PRO A 204 25.28 -2.93 -5.14
C PRO A 204 25.48 -1.72 -4.20
N THR A 205 25.24 -0.49 -4.70
CA THR A 205 25.32 0.74 -3.90
C THR A 205 24.00 1.13 -3.26
N SER A 206 22.87 0.55 -3.73
CA SER A 206 21.58 0.70 -3.07
C SER A 206 21.65 0.02 -1.72
N GLY A 207 21.53 0.78 -0.63
CA GLY A 207 21.84 0.39 0.76
C GLY A 207 21.11 -0.83 1.36
N CYS A 208 20.74 -1.83 0.55
CA CYS A 208 20.17 -3.11 0.98
C CYS A 208 21.13 -3.97 1.84
N SER A 209 22.40 -3.55 1.99
CA SER A 209 23.40 -4.27 2.79
C SER A 209 23.44 -3.87 4.27
N ARG A 210 22.51 -3.06 4.76
CA ARG A 210 22.56 -2.49 6.13
C ARG A 210 21.27 -2.65 6.94
N TRP A 211 20.61 -3.83 6.85
CA TRP A 211 19.50 -4.15 7.78
C TRP A 211 19.66 -5.55 8.35
#